data_78b9c3ca7c2a2aaa2746c6a4900697bd
#
_entry.id   78b9c3ca7c2a2aaa2746c6a4900697bd
#
_cell.length_a   1.000
_cell.length_b   1.000
_cell.length_c   1.000
_cell.angle_alpha   90.00
_cell.angle_beta   90.00
_cell.angle_gamma   90.00
#
_symmetry.space_group_name_H-M   'P 1'
#
loop_
_entity.id
_entity.type
_entity.pdbx_description
1 polymer ?
#
loop_
_entity_poly.entity_id
_entity_poly.type
_entity_poly.pdbx_seq_one_letter_code
_entity_poly.pdbx_strand_id
1 'polypeptide(L)'
;MGDDLCCGWYSSDMDDGSKSRRGRFGFSREEWLAAALQALESGGVDAVRVKRLAETIGVNKSGFYYHFADRDGLMAAMLDYWAGLEQKPPEEFKGNPLDAPEDALRKMAEIVDRDDLARYDAAIRQWANEDEHVAQVYELKMHRRLEIVRSLFSALGFDGLSCEMRARTYVGFISTERELFRDQSASDRAELREARLQLLLSNN
;
A
#
# COMPACT_ATOMS: atom_id res chain seq x y z
N MET A 1 -24.66 14.40 14.63
CA MET A 1 -23.64 15.05 13.78
C MET A 1 -22.47 14.09 13.79
N GLY A 2 -22.48 13.05 12.93
CA GLY A 2 -21.51 11.97 13.00
C GLY A 2 -21.77 10.84 11.99
N ASP A 3 -22.12 11.14 10.72
CA ASP A 3 -22.44 10.08 9.74
C ASP A 3 -21.57 10.10 8.48
N ASP A 4 -20.49 10.89 8.42
CA ASP A 4 -19.72 11.06 7.18
C ASP A 4 -18.37 10.33 7.13
N LEU A 5 -17.95 9.60 8.17
CA LEU A 5 -16.65 8.91 8.18
C LEU A 5 -16.67 7.51 7.55
N CYS A 6 -17.84 6.92 7.32
CA CYS A 6 -17.96 5.65 6.60
C CYS A 6 -17.89 5.78 5.06
N CYS A 7 -18.02 6.98 4.49
CA CYS A 7 -18.09 7.19 3.04
C CYS A 7 -16.75 7.18 2.32
N GLY A 8 -15.63 7.13 3.01
CA GLY A 8 -14.30 7.12 2.37
C GLY A 8 -13.97 5.82 1.62
N TRP A 9 -14.74 4.75 1.83
CA TRP A 9 -14.57 3.46 1.17
C TRP A 9 -15.57 3.20 0.04
N TYR A 10 -16.63 4.03 -0.06
CA TYR A 10 -17.77 3.74 -0.92
C TYR A 10 -18.16 4.92 -1.79
N SER A 11 -17.26 5.52 -2.54
CA SER A 11 -17.66 6.46 -3.60
C SER A 11 -16.59 6.56 -4.69
N SER A 12 -16.84 5.90 -5.75
CA SER A 12 -17.12 6.39 -7.11
C SER A 12 -17.04 5.25 -8.10
N ASP A 13 -18.13 5.07 -8.80
CA ASP A 13 -18.25 4.31 -10.03
C ASP A 13 -17.17 4.71 -11.03
N MET A 14 -16.22 3.82 -11.23
CA MET A 14 -15.55 3.66 -12.51
C MET A 14 -15.38 2.16 -12.73
N ASP A 15 -16.44 1.60 -13.33
CA ASP A 15 -16.36 0.35 -14.05
C ASP A 15 -15.36 0.55 -15.19
N ASP A 16 -14.14 0.08 -15.00
CA ASP A 16 -13.24 -0.18 -16.11
C ASP A 16 -12.80 -1.64 -16.07
N GLY A 17 -13.56 -2.43 -16.81
CA GLY A 17 -13.22 -3.80 -17.18
C GLY A 17 -11.97 -3.86 -18.06
N SER A 18 -10.86 -3.28 -17.61
CA SER A 18 -9.56 -3.39 -18.22
C SER A 18 -8.92 -4.73 -17.86
N LYS A 19 -9.41 -5.81 -18.48
CA LYS A 19 -8.56 -6.97 -18.75
C LYS A 19 -7.36 -6.44 -19.52
N SER A 20 -6.17 -6.46 -18.90
CA SER A 20 -4.89 -6.12 -19.48
C SER A 20 -4.81 -6.64 -20.93
N ARG A 21 -5.16 -5.79 -21.90
CA ARG A 21 -4.86 -6.03 -23.30
C ARG A 21 -3.37 -5.80 -23.43
N ARG A 22 -2.59 -6.88 -23.59
CA ARG A 22 -1.23 -6.77 -24.11
C ARG A 22 -1.33 -5.90 -25.35
N GLY A 23 -0.90 -4.64 -25.21
CA GLY A 23 -0.94 -3.68 -26.29
C GLY A 23 -0.08 -4.17 -27.45
N ARG A 24 -0.24 -3.58 -28.62
CA ARG A 24 0.53 -3.87 -29.86
C ARG A 24 2.06 -3.81 -29.67
N PHE A 25 2.54 -3.38 -28.48
CA PHE A 25 3.92 -3.20 -28.08
C PHE A 25 4.35 -4.09 -26.88
N GLY A 26 3.58 -5.09 -26.48
CA GLY A 26 4.03 -6.18 -25.63
C GLY A 26 3.87 -6.01 -24.13
N PHE A 27 3.85 -4.78 -23.56
CA PHE A 27 3.73 -4.53 -22.12
C PHE A 27 2.71 -3.44 -21.82
N SER A 28 1.91 -3.64 -20.76
CA SER A 28 0.92 -2.70 -20.27
C SER A 28 1.57 -1.55 -19.49
N ARG A 29 0.81 -0.47 -19.27
CA ARG A 29 1.25 0.66 -18.44
C ARG A 29 1.54 0.20 -17.00
N GLU A 30 0.72 -0.70 -16.46
CA GLU A 30 0.87 -1.26 -15.11
C GLU A 30 2.14 -2.11 -14.96
N GLU A 31 2.51 -2.87 -15.99
CA GLU A 31 3.75 -3.65 -15.98
C GLU A 31 4.99 -2.74 -15.95
N TRP A 32 4.97 -1.60 -16.64
CA TRP A 32 6.02 -0.58 -16.54
C TRP A 32 6.09 0.04 -15.15
N LEU A 33 4.92 0.34 -14.52
CA LEU A 33 4.85 0.90 -13.17
C LEU A 33 5.35 -0.09 -12.12
N ALA A 34 4.99 -1.37 -12.24
CA ALA A 34 5.47 -2.43 -11.37
C ALA A 34 7.00 -2.60 -11.48
N ALA A 35 7.55 -2.59 -12.71
CA ALA A 35 8.99 -2.64 -12.92
C ALA A 35 9.72 -1.40 -12.35
N ALA A 36 9.11 -0.22 -12.45
CA ALA A 36 9.66 1.01 -11.89
C ALA A 36 9.69 0.97 -10.36
N LEU A 37 8.62 0.47 -9.70
CA LEU A 37 8.59 0.26 -8.24
C LEU A 37 9.64 -0.76 -7.79
N GLN A 38 9.84 -1.85 -8.51
CA GLN A 38 10.90 -2.83 -8.22
C GLN A 38 12.30 -2.21 -8.36
N ALA A 39 12.51 -1.36 -9.36
CA ALA A 39 13.77 -0.66 -9.53
C ALA A 39 14.01 0.35 -8.39
N LEU A 40 12.95 1.07 -7.98
CA LEU A 40 13.00 1.98 -6.83
C LEU A 40 13.38 1.23 -5.54
N GLU A 41 12.73 0.08 -5.27
CA GLU A 41 13.00 -0.77 -4.11
C GLU A 41 14.46 -1.25 -4.09
N SER A 42 15.01 -1.65 -5.24
CA SER A 42 16.34 -2.27 -5.32
C SER A 42 17.50 -1.28 -5.34
N GLY A 43 17.27 -0.04 -5.76
CA GLY A 43 18.38 0.91 -5.97
C GLY A 43 17.99 2.39 -5.92
N GLY A 44 16.85 2.71 -5.29
CA GLY A 44 16.37 4.09 -5.12
C GLY A 44 15.98 4.77 -6.44
N VAL A 45 15.78 6.08 -6.35
CA VAL A 45 15.35 6.92 -7.48
C VAL A 45 16.28 6.84 -8.68
N ASP A 46 17.58 6.71 -8.45
CA ASP A 46 18.59 6.59 -9.49
C ASP A 46 18.54 5.29 -10.30
N ALA A 47 17.95 4.23 -9.76
CA ALA A 47 17.76 2.97 -10.47
C ALA A 47 16.59 3.03 -11.46
N VAL A 48 15.65 3.96 -11.30
CA VAL A 48 14.49 4.12 -12.18
C VAL A 48 14.91 4.85 -13.47
N ARG A 49 15.48 4.09 -14.40
CA ARG A 49 15.98 4.58 -15.70
C ARG A 49 15.30 3.84 -16.85
N VAL A 50 14.70 4.57 -17.77
CA VAL A 50 13.91 4.01 -18.88
C VAL A 50 14.66 2.91 -19.64
N LYS A 51 15.95 3.10 -19.93
CA LYS A 51 16.76 2.10 -20.63
C LYS A 51 16.87 0.81 -19.80
N ARG A 52 17.18 0.93 -18.52
CA ARG A 52 17.35 -0.21 -17.61
C ARG A 52 16.03 -0.95 -17.40
N LEU A 53 14.93 -0.22 -17.25
CA LEU A 53 13.61 -0.83 -17.15
C LEU A 53 13.26 -1.63 -18.40
N ALA A 54 13.46 -1.04 -19.60
CA ALA A 54 13.22 -1.73 -20.88
C ALA A 54 14.05 -3.02 -21.00
N GLU A 55 15.31 -3.00 -20.59
CA GLU A 55 16.20 -4.16 -20.57
C GLU A 55 15.70 -5.23 -19.59
N THR A 56 15.29 -4.82 -18.37
CA THR A 56 14.77 -5.73 -17.32
C THR A 56 13.50 -6.45 -17.75
N ILE A 57 12.56 -5.74 -18.38
CA ILE A 57 11.29 -6.32 -18.83
C ILE A 57 11.38 -6.95 -20.24
N GLY A 58 12.54 -6.88 -20.89
CA GLY A 58 12.79 -7.53 -22.18
C GLY A 58 12.09 -6.89 -23.37
N VAL A 59 11.89 -5.56 -23.35
CA VAL A 59 11.20 -4.82 -24.42
C VAL A 59 12.06 -3.73 -25.04
N ASN A 60 11.60 -3.26 -26.22
CA ASN A 60 12.23 -2.09 -26.84
C ASN A 60 11.80 -0.81 -26.12
N LYS A 61 12.74 0.12 -25.98
CA LYS A 61 12.54 1.46 -25.40
C LYS A 61 11.40 2.26 -26.06
N SER A 62 11.06 1.97 -27.31
CA SER A 62 9.93 2.61 -28.00
C SER A 62 8.58 2.32 -27.33
N GLY A 63 8.41 1.16 -26.68
CA GLY A 63 7.20 0.83 -25.93
C GLY A 63 6.94 1.73 -24.72
N PHE A 64 8.00 2.26 -24.11
CA PHE A 64 7.91 3.23 -23.03
C PHE A 64 7.17 4.51 -23.47
N TYR A 65 7.58 5.09 -24.60
CA TYR A 65 7.03 6.35 -25.09
C TYR A 65 5.58 6.27 -25.57
N TYR A 66 5.03 5.06 -25.67
CA TYR A 66 3.59 4.86 -25.87
C TYR A 66 2.78 5.16 -24.59
N HIS A 67 3.38 4.91 -23.42
CA HIS A 67 2.70 5.02 -22.12
C HIS A 67 3.07 6.30 -21.34
N PHE A 68 4.30 6.78 -21.51
CA PHE A 68 4.86 7.91 -20.74
C PHE A 68 5.64 8.85 -21.67
N ALA A 69 5.46 10.16 -21.45
CA ALA A 69 6.17 11.18 -22.21
C ALA A 69 7.68 11.14 -21.96
N ASP A 70 8.04 11.00 -20.69
CA ASP A 70 9.41 11.02 -20.19
C ASP A 70 9.55 10.27 -18.87
N ARG A 71 10.74 10.33 -18.27
CA ARG A 71 11.02 9.71 -16.97
C ARG A 71 10.20 10.36 -15.83
N ASP A 72 10.02 11.67 -15.86
CA ASP A 72 9.31 12.39 -14.82
C ASP A 72 7.81 12.03 -14.83
N GLY A 73 7.23 11.86 -16.01
CA GLY A 73 5.87 11.32 -16.19
C GLY A 73 5.74 9.87 -15.68
N LEU A 74 6.78 9.04 -15.84
CA LEU A 74 6.79 7.71 -15.21
C LEU A 74 6.87 7.80 -13.69
N MET A 75 7.73 8.68 -13.14
CA MET A 75 7.91 8.84 -11.69
C MET A 75 6.61 9.30 -11.02
N ALA A 76 5.95 10.30 -11.59
CA ALA A 76 4.65 10.76 -11.11
C ALA A 76 3.59 9.64 -11.16
N ALA A 77 3.48 8.96 -12.30
CA ALA A 77 2.53 7.86 -12.47
C ALA A 77 2.83 6.66 -11.54
N MET A 78 4.10 6.39 -11.24
CA MET A 78 4.51 5.35 -10.29
C MET A 78 4.09 5.70 -8.86
N LEU A 79 4.23 6.96 -8.46
CA LEU A 79 3.78 7.44 -7.16
C LEU A 79 2.26 7.32 -7.02
N ASP A 80 1.51 7.76 -8.04
CA ASP A 80 0.04 7.62 -8.07
C ASP A 80 -0.40 6.16 -8.01
N TYR A 81 0.27 5.29 -8.77
CA TYR A 81 -0.01 3.85 -8.77
C TYR A 81 0.21 3.24 -7.39
N TRP A 82 1.35 3.52 -6.74
CA TRP A 82 1.61 3.07 -5.36
C TRP A 82 0.57 3.62 -4.38
N ALA A 83 0.22 4.92 -4.47
CA ALA A 83 -0.81 5.50 -3.63
C ALA A 83 -2.18 4.83 -3.80
N GLY A 84 -2.47 4.37 -5.02
CA GLY A 84 -3.70 3.70 -5.40
C GLY A 84 -3.82 2.22 -5.03
N LEU A 85 -2.71 1.53 -4.71
CA LEU A 85 -2.70 0.07 -4.49
C LEU A 85 -3.66 -0.43 -3.39
N GLU A 86 -4.08 0.44 -2.47
CA GLU A 86 -4.96 0.09 -1.34
C GLU A 86 -6.30 0.84 -1.37
N GLN A 87 -6.63 1.51 -2.46
CA GLN A 87 -7.84 2.35 -2.52
C GLN A 87 -9.13 1.53 -2.63
N LYS A 88 -9.06 0.30 -3.12
CA LYS A 88 -10.20 -0.61 -3.17
C LYS A 88 -10.11 -1.59 -2.02
N PRO A 89 -11.16 -1.72 -1.20
CA PRO A 89 -11.19 -2.80 -0.21
C PRO A 89 -11.10 -4.13 -0.96
N PRO A 90 -10.31 -5.09 -0.43
CA PRO A 90 -10.28 -6.43 -1.00
C PRO A 90 -11.68 -7.02 -1.08
N GLU A 91 -11.97 -7.81 -2.13
CA GLU A 91 -13.31 -8.44 -2.34
C GLU A 91 -13.75 -9.32 -1.14
N GLU A 92 -12.78 -9.74 -0.34
CA GLU A 92 -13.03 -10.50 0.89
C GLU A 92 -13.68 -9.66 2.01
N PHE A 93 -13.60 -8.32 1.97
CA PHE A 93 -14.29 -7.43 2.90
C PHE A 93 -15.75 -7.26 2.43
N LYS A 94 -16.61 -8.21 2.83
CA LYS A 94 -18.06 -8.11 2.62
C LYS A 94 -18.71 -7.53 3.88
N GLY A 95 -19.42 -6.42 3.73
CA GLY A 95 -20.09 -5.73 4.82
C GLY A 95 -19.28 -4.57 5.40
N ASN A 96 -19.83 -3.98 6.48
CA ASN A 96 -19.15 -2.88 7.17
C ASN A 96 -18.07 -3.45 8.12
N PRO A 97 -16.79 -3.09 7.97
CA PRO A 97 -15.71 -3.55 8.85
C PRO A 97 -15.95 -3.21 10.34
N LEU A 98 -16.74 -2.19 10.63
CA LEU A 98 -17.07 -1.78 11.99
C LEU A 98 -18.06 -2.72 12.71
N ASP A 99 -18.74 -3.62 11.97
CA ASP A 99 -19.64 -4.62 12.57
C ASP A 99 -18.85 -5.78 13.21
N ALA A 100 -17.61 -6.03 12.74
CA ALA A 100 -16.70 -7.03 13.27
C ALA A 100 -15.24 -6.50 13.28
N PRO A 101 -14.94 -5.48 14.11
CA PRO A 101 -13.68 -4.73 14.01
C PRO A 101 -12.43 -5.57 14.32
N GLU A 102 -12.51 -6.55 15.22
CA GLU A 102 -11.40 -7.48 15.49
C GLU A 102 -11.09 -8.34 14.26
N ASP A 103 -12.11 -8.91 13.64
CA ASP A 103 -11.94 -9.71 12.41
C ASP A 103 -11.44 -8.85 11.25
N ALA A 104 -11.87 -7.58 11.18
CA ALA A 104 -11.38 -6.63 10.20
C ALA A 104 -9.89 -6.33 10.37
N LEU A 105 -9.41 -6.08 11.59
CA LEU A 105 -7.99 -5.89 11.90
C LEU A 105 -7.17 -7.13 11.53
N ARG A 106 -7.65 -8.33 11.92
CA ARG A 106 -6.96 -9.59 11.61
C ARG A 106 -6.84 -9.79 10.11
N LYS A 107 -7.92 -9.62 9.39
CA LYS A 107 -7.99 -9.80 7.94
C LYS A 107 -7.16 -8.77 7.19
N MET A 108 -7.17 -7.50 7.61
CA MET A 108 -6.31 -6.48 7.02
C MET A 108 -4.82 -6.83 7.14
N ALA A 109 -4.37 -7.25 8.32
CA ALA A 109 -2.98 -7.64 8.53
C ALA A 109 -2.59 -8.87 7.68
N GLU A 110 -3.51 -9.84 7.55
CA GLU A 110 -3.32 -11.02 6.70
C GLU A 110 -3.20 -10.65 5.22
N ILE A 111 -4.07 -9.78 4.71
CA ILE A 111 -4.07 -9.33 3.31
C ILE A 111 -2.79 -8.54 3.01
N VAL A 112 -2.39 -7.62 3.90
CA VAL A 112 -1.16 -6.84 3.72
C VAL A 112 0.07 -7.76 3.63
N ASP A 113 0.15 -8.81 4.45
CA ASP A 113 1.26 -9.77 4.41
C ASP A 113 1.18 -10.69 3.17
N ARG A 114 0.00 -11.23 2.86
CA ARG A 114 -0.22 -12.12 1.71
C ARG A 114 0.07 -11.46 0.37
N ASP A 115 -0.45 -10.25 0.17
CA ASP A 115 -0.39 -9.53 -1.10
C ASP A 115 0.80 -8.56 -1.16
N ASP A 116 1.64 -8.56 -0.13
CA ASP A 116 2.85 -7.73 -0.01
C ASP A 116 2.59 -6.22 -0.21
N LEU A 117 1.47 -5.73 0.31
CA LEU A 117 0.99 -4.36 0.05
C LEU A 117 1.93 -3.28 0.61
N ALA A 118 2.69 -3.58 1.66
CA ALA A 118 3.67 -2.67 2.26
C ALA A 118 5.07 -2.72 1.62
N ARG A 119 5.26 -3.58 0.59
CA ARG A 119 6.56 -3.86 -0.03
C ARG A 119 7.35 -2.61 -0.40
N TYR A 120 6.68 -1.63 -0.98
CA TYR A 120 7.33 -0.45 -1.52
C TYR A 120 7.37 0.74 -0.54
N ASP A 121 6.74 0.61 0.64
CA ASP A 121 6.61 1.72 1.60
C ASP A 121 7.98 2.27 2.03
N ALA A 122 8.97 1.40 2.26
CA ALA A 122 10.32 1.81 2.64
C ALA A 122 11.02 2.62 1.53
N ALA A 123 10.91 2.18 0.28
CA ALA A 123 11.51 2.85 -0.87
C ALA A 123 10.86 4.20 -1.16
N ILE A 124 9.53 4.28 -1.05
CA ILE A 124 8.80 5.54 -1.19
C ILE A 124 9.13 6.50 -0.04
N ARG A 125 9.22 6.00 1.21
CA ARG A 125 9.63 6.80 2.36
C ARG A 125 11.04 7.37 2.20
N GLN A 126 11.97 6.58 1.63
CA GLN A 126 13.31 7.09 1.33
C GLN A 126 13.25 8.19 0.26
N TRP A 127 12.49 8.00 -0.81
CA TRP A 127 12.30 9.03 -1.83
C TRP A 127 11.62 10.29 -1.27
N ALA A 128 10.67 10.16 -0.35
CA ALA A 128 10.02 11.27 0.34
C ALA A 128 10.98 12.17 1.14
N ASN A 129 12.16 11.68 1.52
CA ASN A 129 13.18 12.52 2.16
C ASN A 129 13.87 13.51 1.17
N GLU A 130 13.75 13.25 -0.13
CA GLU A 130 14.42 14.03 -1.19
C GLU A 130 13.43 14.85 -2.02
N ASP A 131 12.13 14.57 -1.92
CA ASP A 131 11.07 15.17 -2.74
C ASP A 131 9.84 15.51 -1.89
N GLU A 132 9.54 16.81 -1.76
CA GLU A 132 8.44 17.30 -0.92
C GLU A 132 7.06 16.82 -1.41
N HIS A 133 6.84 16.71 -2.72
CA HIS A 133 5.59 16.19 -3.27
C HIS A 133 5.39 14.72 -2.89
N VAL A 134 6.45 13.92 -2.98
CA VAL A 134 6.41 12.51 -2.56
C VAL A 134 6.14 12.40 -1.06
N ALA A 135 6.74 13.29 -0.24
CA ALA A 135 6.49 13.34 1.20
C ALA A 135 5.00 13.59 1.50
N GLN A 136 4.38 14.57 0.83
CA GLN A 136 2.96 14.88 0.99
C GLN A 136 2.06 13.68 0.62
N VAL A 137 2.34 13.00 -0.48
CA VAL A 137 1.58 11.80 -0.91
C VAL A 137 1.77 10.65 0.08
N TYR A 138 3.00 10.44 0.56
CA TYR A 138 3.31 9.41 1.56
C TYR A 138 2.57 9.67 2.88
N GLU A 139 2.63 10.90 3.40
CA GLU A 139 1.94 11.30 4.62
C GLU A 139 0.43 11.12 4.51
N LEU A 140 -0.17 11.55 3.40
CA LEU A 140 -1.60 11.39 3.16
C LEU A 140 -2.02 9.92 3.21
N LYS A 141 -1.26 9.02 2.57
CA LYS A 141 -1.52 7.58 2.61
C LYS A 141 -1.40 7.02 4.03
N MET A 142 -0.36 7.41 4.77
CA MET A 142 -0.17 6.97 6.16
C MET A 142 -1.30 7.48 7.08
N HIS A 143 -1.72 8.72 6.93
CA HIS A 143 -2.87 9.26 7.67
C HIS A 143 -4.15 8.48 7.39
N ARG A 144 -4.43 8.17 6.13
CA ARG A 144 -5.61 7.38 5.75
C ARG A 144 -5.60 5.98 6.37
N ARG A 145 -4.46 5.27 6.33
CA ARG A 145 -4.30 3.97 7.00
C ARG A 145 -4.58 4.11 8.50
N LEU A 146 -4.04 5.16 9.12
CA LEU A 146 -4.19 5.41 10.55
C LEU A 146 -5.64 5.71 10.92
N GLU A 147 -6.37 6.49 10.14
CA GLU A 147 -7.79 6.80 10.36
C GLU A 147 -8.66 5.54 10.32
N ILE A 148 -8.44 4.66 9.33
CA ILE A 148 -9.16 3.39 9.21
C ILE A 148 -8.92 2.52 10.46
N VAL A 149 -7.66 2.33 10.84
CA VAL A 149 -7.30 1.48 11.98
C VAL A 149 -7.78 2.09 13.30
N ARG A 150 -7.71 3.42 13.45
CA ARG A 150 -8.25 4.15 14.60
C ARG A 150 -9.75 3.92 14.74
N SER A 151 -10.52 3.96 13.66
CA SER A 151 -11.96 3.72 13.71
C SER A 151 -12.30 2.29 14.17
N LEU A 152 -11.50 1.30 13.77
CA LEU A 152 -11.65 -0.09 14.21
C LEU A 152 -11.34 -0.26 15.71
N PHE A 153 -10.24 0.33 16.21
CA PHE A 153 -9.96 0.29 17.65
C PHE A 153 -10.99 1.07 18.48
N SER A 154 -11.51 2.18 17.94
CA SER A 154 -12.61 2.92 18.59
C SER A 154 -13.89 2.10 18.67
N ALA A 155 -14.24 1.34 17.63
CA ALA A 155 -15.38 0.43 17.61
C ALA A 155 -15.23 -0.74 18.63
N LEU A 156 -13.98 -1.09 18.99
CA LEU A 156 -13.67 -2.05 20.06
C LEU A 156 -13.74 -1.46 21.47
N GLY A 157 -14.06 -0.15 21.60
CA GLY A 157 -14.20 0.53 22.87
C GLY A 157 -12.91 1.17 23.40
N PHE A 158 -11.84 1.20 22.62
CA PHE A 158 -10.64 1.96 22.98
C PHE A 158 -10.82 3.44 22.63
N ASP A 159 -10.34 4.33 23.48
CA ASP A 159 -10.44 5.77 23.29
C ASP A 159 -9.13 6.52 23.58
N GLY A 160 -9.13 7.81 23.31
CA GLY A 160 -8.05 8.72 23.63
C GLY A 160 -6.66 8.22 23.21
N LEU A 161 -5.70 8.34 24.12
CA LEU A 161 -4.31 7.92 23.88
C LEU A 161 -4.18 6.40 23.68
N SER A 162 -5.03 5.62 24.33
CA SER A 162 -5.04 4.15 24.20
C SER A 162 -5.38 3.72 22.77
N CYS A 163 -6.41 4.29 22.18
CA CYS A 163 -6.79 4.07 20.78
C CYS A 163 -5.70 4.53 19.82
N GLU A 164 -5.18 5.73 20.01
CA GLU A 164 -4.12 6.32 19.17
C GLU A 164 -2.85 5.47 19.15
N MET A 165 -2.37 5.03 20.32
CA MET A 165 -1.14 4.22 20.40
C MET A 165 -1.32 2.84 19.75
N ARG A 166 -2.48 2.20 19.91
CA ARG A 166 -2.79 0.93 19.26
C ARG A 166 -2.80 1.07 17.74
N ALA A 167 -3.47 2.11 17.23
CA ALA A 167 -3.53 2.36 15.80
C ALA A 167 -2.15 2.64 15.21
N ARG A 168 -1.35 3.48 15.84
CA ARG A 168 0.04 3.78 15.40
C ARG A 168 0.93 2.56 15.46
N THR A 169 0.85 1.76 16.50
CA THR A 169 1.63 0.53 16.63
C THR A 169 1.24 -0.47 15.53
N TYR A 170 -0.04 -0.63 15.26
CA TYR A 170 -0.55 -1.51 14.21
C TYR A 170 -0.03 -1.08 12.83
N VAL A 171 -0.28 0.18 12.43
CA VAL A 171 0.12 0.70 11.11
C VAL A 171 1.64 0.74 10.97
N GLY A 172 2.34 1.26 11.97
CA GLY A 172 3.80 1.40 11.93
C GLY A 172 4.51 0.05 11.80
N PHE A 173 4.04 -0.97 12.53
CA PHE A 173 4.65 -2.29 12.46
C PHE A 173 4.42 -2.96 11.11
N ILE A 174 3.18 -2.96 10.60
CA ILE A 174 2.85 -3.54 9.29
C ILE A 174 3.66 -2.89 8.16
N SER A 175 3.87 -1.58 8.22
CA SER A 175 4.62 -0.84 7.20
C SER A 175 6.14 -1.06 7.24
N THR A 176 6.68 -1.61 8.35
CA THR A 176 8.14 -1.75 8.54
C THR A 176 8.61 -3.17 8.79
N GLU A 177 7.71 -4.11 9.07
CA GLU A 177 8.06 -5.48 9.48
C GLU A 177 8.97 -6.17 8.47
N ARG A 178 8.65 -6.09 7.18
CA ARG A 178 9.45 -6.70 6.11
C ARG A 178 10.83 -6.07 5.93
N GLU A 179 10.94 -4.78 6.18
CA GLU A 179 12.22 -4.08 6.12
C GLU A 179 13.15 -4.51 7.26
N LEU A 180 12.60 -4.65 8.46
CA LEU A 180 13.34 -4.96 9.67
C LEU A 180 13.66 -6.46 9.83
N PHE A 181 12.78 -7.34 9.35
CA PHE A 181 12.83 -8.78 9.61
C PHE A 181 12.72 -9.59 8.32
N ARG A 182 13.65 -9.41 7.39
CA ARG A 182 13.62 -9.95 6.02
C ARG A 182 13.67 -11.48 5.95
N ASP A 183 14.34 -12.13 6.94
CA ASP A 183 14.60 -13.56 6.94
C ASP A 183 13.52 -14.40 7.63
N GLN A 184 12.42 -13.79 8.05
CA GLN A 184 11.31 -14.51 8.69
C GLN A 184 10.55 -15.38 7.69
N SER A 185 10.25 -16.62 8.11
CA SER A 185 9.38 -17.50 7.33
C SER A 185 7.93 -16.98 7.31
N ALA A 186 7.14 -17.42 6.34
CA ALA A 186 5.71 -17.09 6.28
C ALA A 186 4.94 -17.59 7.53
N SER A 187 5.36 -18.76 8.07
CA SER A 187 4.78 -19.31 9.29
C SER A 187 5.06 -18.43 10.50
N ASP A 188 6.33 -18.01 10.68
CA ASP A 188 6.73 -17.17 11.81
C ASP A 188 6.02 -15.81 11.77
N ARG A 189 5.90 -15.21 10.57
CA ARG A 189 5.14 -13.97 10.39
C ARG A 189 3.67 -14.12 10.76
N ALA A 190 3.04 -15.24 10.39
CA ALA A 190 1.63 -15.49 10.73
C ALA A 190 1.43 -15.61 12.25
N GLU A 191 2.32 -16.32 12.94
CA GLU A 191 2.28 -16.47 14.40
C GLU A 191 2.51 -15.12 15.11
N LEU A 192 3.53 -14.37 14.70
CA LEU A 192 3.85 -13.06 15.28
C LEU A 192 2.74 -12.02 15.00
N ARG A 193 2.10 -12.09 13.83
CA ARG A 193 0.96 -11.24 13.49
C ARG A 193 -0.21 -11.47 14.44
N GLU A 194 -0.56 -12.74 14.72
CA GLU A 194 -1.63 -13.06 15.65
C GLU A 194 -1.28 -12.66 17.09
N ALA A 195 -0.06 -12.95 17.55
CA ALA A 195 0.42 -12.57 18.87
C ALA A 195 0.40 -11.05 19.07
N ARG A 196 0.79 -10.28 18.07
CA ARG A 196 0.72 -8.81 18.07
C ARG A 196 -0.71 -8.31 18.16
N LEU A 197 -1.62 -8.88 17.38
CA LEU A 197 -3.02 -8.51 17.43
C LEU A 197 -3.61 -8.76 18.83
N GLN A 198 -3.34 -9.92 19.41
CA GLN A 198 -3.75 -10.25 20.79
C GLN A 198 -3.20 -9.23 21.81
N LEU A 199 -1.93 -8.85 21.67
CA LEU A 199 -1.34 -7.81 22.52
C LEU A 199 -2.06 -6.46 22.38
N LEU A 200 -2.39 -6.05 21.15
CA LEU A 200 -3.09 -4.80 20.89
C LEU A 200 -4.57 -4.82 21.30
N LEU A 201 -5.19 -5.98 21.41
CA LEU A 201 -6.57 -6.17 21.85
C LEU A 201 -6.68 -6.31 23.36
N SER A 202 -5.59 -6.62 24.07
CA SER A 202 -5.61 -6.80 25.52
C SER A 202 -5.93 -5.48 26.23
N ASN A 203 -6.88 -5.53 27.17
CA ASN A 203 -7.14 -4.45 28.12
C ASN A 203 -6.17 -4.61 29.31
N ASN A 204 -5.09 -3.84 29.30
CA ASN A 204 -4.26 -3.62 30.49
C ASN A 204 -4.60 -2.29 31.15
#